data_eb79ea1a8f1c62251b6e75ab3d97b3f0
#
_entry.id   eb79ea1a8f1c62251b6e75ab3d97b3f0
#
_cell.length_a   1.000
_cell.length_b   1.000
_cell.length_c   1.000
_cell.angle_alpha   90.00
_cell.angle_beta   90.00
_cell.angle_gamma   90.00
#
_symmetry.space_group_name_H-M   'P 1'
#
loop_
_entity.id
_entity.type
_entity.pdbx_description
1 polymer ?
#
loop_
_entity_poly.entity_id
_entity_poly.type
_entity_poly.pdbx_seq_one_letter_code
_entity_poly.pdbx_strand_id
1 'polypeptide(L)'
;MEKRTSAMSRRTALGAPAAMVLSAGASACAAEDQKTTRGGSRTLIAYFTRSGNTRVIAAQLHRELKADLFEVLPARPYPEDYEETVEQARQERDTGVRPPLKATVPNIAAYDTVFLCFPIWGETAPPIIRAFLAAHDLSSKTIRPVITHGGYGLGDSLAILKGHAPNARLAPAFSMEADQERRTMTQVRDWLGAIART
;
A
#
# COMPACT_ATOMS: atom_id res chain seq x y z
N MET A 1 67.96 37.08 -2.39
CA MET A 1 69.13 36.19 -2.39
C MET A 1 68.59 34.89 -2.95
N GLU A 2 68.86 34.74 -4.10
CA GLU A 2 69.85 34.01 -4.89
C GLU A 2 69.35 32.64 -5.31
N LYS A 3 68.95 32.47 -6.59
CA LYS A 3 69.73 31.93 -7.75
C LYS A 3 70.14 30.47 -7.51
N ARG A 4 69.84 29.52 -8.36
CA ARG A 4 70.26 29.28 -9.76
C ARG A 4 69.52 28.05 -10.30
N THR A 5 68.90 28.06 -11.43
CA THR A 5 69.38 27.70 -12.80
C THR A 5 70.21 26.41 -12.95
N SER A 6 69.79 25.50 -13.80
CA SER A 6 70.43 24.96 -15.00
C SER A 6 69.96 23.56 -15.28
N ALA A 7 69.54 23.18 -16.35
CA ALA A 7 69.75 23.22 -17.80
C ALA A 7 69.78 21.78 -18.35
N MET A 8 69.00 21.60 -19.35
CA MET A 8 69.14 20.82 -20.58
C MET A 8 70.04 19.59 -20.62
N SER A 9 69.52 18.49 -21.14
CA SER A 9 70.18 17.81 -22.28
C SER A 9 69.19 17.00 -23.11
N ARG A 10 69.23 17.26 -24.40
CA ARG A 10 68.56 16.54 -25.48
C ARG A 10 69.30 15.21 -25.75
N ARG A 11 68.60 14.17 -26.13
CA ARG A 11 69.03 13.26 -27.19
C ARG A 11 67.83 12.50 -27.78
N THR A 12 67.69 12.67 -29.03
CA THR A 12 66.90 12.10 -30.08
C THR A 12 67.21 10.61 -30.29
N ALA A 13 66.22 9.78 -30.49
CA ALA A 13 66.32 8.61 -31.34
C ALA A 13 64.93 8.23 -31.91
N LEU A 14 64.90 8.18 -33.24
CA LEU A 14 63.77 7.75 -34.08
C LEU A 14 63.51 6.24 -33.95
N GLY A 15 62.27 5.86 -34.10
CA GLY A 15 61.87 4.47 -34.34
C GLY A 15 60.38 4.37 -34.44
N ALA A 16 59.79 4.45 -35.63
CA ALA A 16 58.46 4.06 -35.98
C ALA A 16 58.47 2.68 -36.64
N PRO A 17 57.32 2.03 -36.99
CA PRO A 17 56.00 1.98 -36.43
C PRO A 17 55.50 0.52 -36.24
N ALA A 18 54.49 0.30 -35.43
CA ALA A 18 53.61 -0.84 -35.62
C ALA A 18 52.19 -0.44 -35.19
N ALA A 19 51.31 -0.34 -36.14
CA ALA A 19 49.91 -0.14 -35.96
C ALA A 19 49.30 -1.40 -35.37
N MET A 20 48.76 -1.32 -34.15
CA MET A 20 47.79 -2.29 -33.63
C MET A 20 46.49 -1.57 -33.38
N VAL A 21 45.52 -1.87 -34.22
CA VAL A 21 44.14 -1.48 -34.08
C VAL A 21 43.53 -2.29 -32.94
N LEU A 22 43.42 -1.72 -31.75
CA LEU A 22 42.61 -2.27 -30.70
C LEU A 22 41.22 -1.65 -30.83
N SER A 23 40.30 -2.45 -31.33
CA SER A 23 38.84 -2.20 -31.26
C SER A 23 38.45 -2.16 -29.79
N ALA A 24 38.21 -0.97 -29.27
CA ALA A 24 37.56 -0.77 -28.00
C ALA A 24 36.06 -1.16 -28.14
N GLY A 25 35.74 -2.38 -27.78
CA GLY A 25 34.40 -2.79 -27.56
C GLY A 25 33.84 -2.04 -26.35
N ALA A 26 33.00 -1.04 -26.61
CA ALA A 26 32.19 -0.43 -25.58
C ALA A 26 31.15 -1.47 -25.13
N SER A 27 31.42 -2.19 -24.04
CA SER A 27 30.42 -2.90 -23.30
C SER A 27 29.51 -1.86 -22.67
N ALA A 28 28.42 -1.53 -23.37
CA ALA A 28 27.26 -0.92 -22.75
C ALA A 28 26.72 -1.93 -21.74
N CYS A 29 27.00 -1.73 -20.46
CA CYS A 29 26.24 -2.33 -19.39
C CYS A 29 24.82 -1.74 -19.51
N ALA A 30 23.97 -2.39 -20.30
CA ALA A 30 22.53 -2.26 -20.15
C ALA A 30 22.22 -2.75 -18.73
N ALA A 31 21.90 -1.83 -17.85
CA ALA A 31 21.20 -2.17 -16.63
C ALA A 31 19.87 -2.80 -17.06
N GLU A 32 19.84 -4.10 -17.20
CA GLU A 32 18.62 -4.86 -17.24
C GLU A 32 17.94 -4.62 -15.90
N ASP A 33 16.95 -3.74 -15.96
CA ASP A 33 15.94 -3.61 -14.93
C ASP A 33 15.33 -5.00 -14.75
N GLN A 34 15.88 -5.75 -13.78
CA GLN A 34 15.34 -7.06 -13.41
C GLN A 34 13.96 -6.81 -12.79
N LYS A 35 12.99 -6.61 -13.67
CA LYS A 35 11.59 -6.78 -13.38
C LYS A 35 11.43 -8.23 -12.94
N THR A 36 11.70 -8.47 -11.66
CA THR A 36 11.37 -9.72 -11.01
C THR A 36 9.87 -9.92 -11.19
N THR A 37 9.51 -10.70 -12.18
CA THR A 37 8.19 -11.30 -12.34
C THR A 37 7.98 -12.21 -11.14
N ARG A 38 7.57 -11.63 -10.02
CA ARG A 38 6.95 -12.40 -8.95
C ARG A 38 5.63 -12.90 -9.52
N GLY A 39 5.58 -14.16 -9.94
CA GLY A 39 4.41 -14.86 -10.45
C GLY A 39 3.40 -15.16 -9.32
N GLY A 40 3.10 -14.20 -8.48
CA GLY A 40 2.09 -14.24 -7.43
C GLY A 40 1.21 -13.00 -7.51
N SER A 41 -0.07 -13.17 -7.21
CA SER A 41 -1.02 -12.06 -7.11
C SER A 41 -0.46 -10.96 -6.20
N ARG A 42 -0.33 -9.74 -6.72
CA ARG A 42 0.09 -8.60 -5.88
C ARG A 42 -1.05 -8.21 -4.95
N THR A 43 -0.74 -8.19 -3.68
CA THR A 43 -1.69 -7.91 -2.62
C THR A 43 -1.39 -6.56 -1.98
N LEU A 44 -2.42 -5.75 -1.81
CA LEU A 44 -2.41 -4.51 -1.06
C LEU A 44 -3.22 -4.68 0.22
N ILE A 45 -2.73 -4.15 1.32
CA ILE A 45 -3.48 -3.96 2.55
C ILE A 45 -3.73 -2.47 2.71
N ALA A 46 -4.96 -2.04 2.41
CA ALA A 46 -5.42 -0.68 2.64
C ALA A 46 -6.19 -0.64 3.94
N TYR A 47 -5.84 0.26 4.87
CA TYR A 47 -6.53 0.32 6.14
C TYR A 47 -6.83 1.75 6.58
N PHE A 48 -7.97 1.89 7.27
CA PHE A 48 -8.33 3.07 8.04
C PHE A 48 -8.49 2.68 9.50
N THR A 49 -8.05 3.55 10.40
CA THR A 49 -8.21 3.36 11.85
C THR A 49 -8.30 4.70 12.56
N ARG A 50 -9.10 4.79 13.62
CA ARG A 50 -9.12 5.94 14.53
C ARG A 50 -8.36 5.62 15.83
N SER A 51 -8.68 4.52 16.46
CA SER A 51 -8.14 4.11 17.77
C SER A 51 -6.86 3.26 17.69
N GLY A 52 -6.48 2.81 16.48
CA GLY A 52 -5.33 1.92 16.31
C GLY A 52 -5.70 0.43 16.17
N ASN A 53 -6.89 0.00 16.57
CA ASN A 53 -7.29 -1.42 16.56
C ASN A 53 -7.18 -2.05 15.17
N THR A 54 -7.71 -1.39 14.13
CA THR A 54 -7.60 -1.89 12.75
C THR A 54 -6.15 -1.90 12.25
N ARG A 55 -5.31 -0.95 12.70
CA ARG A 55 -3.87 -0.92 12.34
C ARG A 55 -3.14 -2.18 12.81
N VAL A 56 -3.47 -2.71 14.00
CA VAL A 56 -2.84 -3.94 14.52
C VAL A 56 -3.10 -5.10 13.57
N ILE A 57 -4.33 -5.26 13.11
CA ILE A 57 -4.71 -6.33 12.18
C ILE A 57 -4.07 -6.12 10.81
N ALA A 58 -4.11 -4.90 10.28
CA ALA A 58 -3.49 -4.56 9.00
C ALA A 58 -1.98 -4.83 9.02
N ALA A 59 -1.29 -4.48 10.11
CA ALA A 59 0.12 -4.77 10.30
C ALA A 59 0.41 -6.29 10.38
N GLN A 60 -0.49 -7.06 10.97
CA GLN A 60 -0.37 -8.53 10.98
C GLN A 60 -0.50 -9.09 9.56
N LEU A 61 -1.53 -8.69 8.82
CA LEU A 61 -1.73 -9.10 7.43
C LEU A 61 -0.52 -8.75 6.56
N HIS A 62 0.02 -7.55 6.72
CA HIS A 62 1.22 -7.09 6.01
C HIS A 62 2.41 -8.05 6.24
N ARG A 63 2.66 -8.42 7.49
CA ARG A 63 3.78 -9.34 7.84
C ARG A 63 3.57 -10.75 7.30
N GLU A 64 2.37 -11.31 7.50
CA GLU A 64 2.07 -12.70 7.11
C GLU A 64 2.01 -12.88 5.58
N LEU A 65 1.45 -11.92 4.87
CA LEU A 65 1.28 -11.97 3.41
C LEU A 65 2.46 -11.35 2.65
N LYS A 66 3.38 -10.66 3.34
CA LYS A 66 4.45 -9.85 2.73
C LYS A 66 3.89 -8.90 1.67
N ALA A 67 2.71 -8.35 1.94
CA ALA A 67 1.94 -7.49 1.05
C ALA A 67 2.26 -6.02 1.32
N ASP A 68 1.99 -5.16 0.34
CA ASP A 68 2.15 -3.72 0.52
C ASP A 68 1.11 -3.18 1.51
N LEU A 69 1.47 -2.15 2.28
CA LEU A 69 0.61 -1.55 3.30
C LEU A 69 0.35 -0.08 2.96
N PHE A 70 -0.92 0.33 3.01
CA PHE A 70 -1.34 1.71 2.75
C PHE A 70 -2.35 2.18 3.81
N GLU A 71 -2.04 3.27 4.51
CA GLU A 71 -2.97 3.90 5.43
C GLU A 71 -3.87 4.88 4.69
N VAL A 72 -5.17 4.65 4.77
CA VAL A 72 -6.19 5.54 4.22
C VAL A 72 -6.40 6.69 5.21
N LEU A 73 -5.96 7.87 4.84
CA LEU A 73 -6.06 9.05 5.68
C LEU A 73 -6.94 10.11 5.01
N PRO A 74 -7.83 10.78 5.75
CA PRO A 74 -8.51 11.96 5.25
C PRO A 74 -7.52 13.13 5.13
N ALA A 75 -7.75 14.03 4.18
CA ALA A 75 -6.94 15.23 4.00
C ALA A 75 -7.00 16.16 5.23
N ARG A 76 -8.14 16.16 5.92
CA ARG A 76 -8.31 16.79 7.22
C ARG A 76 -8.62 15.68 8.24
N PRO A 77 -7.80 15.51 9.28
CA PRO A 77 -8.06 14.51 10.31
C PRO A 77 -9.46 14.69 10.91
N TYR A 78 -10.09 13.58 11.27
CA TYR A 78 -11.29 13.61 12.10
C TYR A 78 -10.95 14.20 13.49
N PRO A 79 -11.91 14.80 14.17
CA PRO A 79 -11.70 15.34 15.52
C PRO A 79 -11.13 14.28 16.47
N GLU A 80 -10.34 14.72 17.46
CA GLU A 80 -9.87 13.84 18.54
C GLU A 80 -11.01 13.45 19.48
N ASP A 81 -11.94 14.39 19.70
CA ASP A 81 -13.13 14.13 20.49
C ASP A 81 -14.03 13.05 19.82
N TYR A 82 -14.56 12.17 20.65
CA TYR A 82 -15.38 11.05 20.15
C TYR A 82 -16.72 11.52 19.60
N GLU A 83 -17.42 12.36 20.35
CA GLU A 83 -18.75 12.84 19.98
C GLU A 83 -18.72 13.71 18.71
N GLU A 84 -17.71 14.58 18.60
CA GLU A 84 -17.49 15.36 17.39
C GLU A 84 -17.20 14.48 16.18
N THR A 85 -16.42 13.40 16.36
CA THR A 85 -16.15 12.43 15.30
C THR A 85 -17.44 11.71 14.87
N VAL A 86 -18.25 11.28 15.83
CA VAL A 86 -19.53 10.60 15.56
C VAL A 86 -20.47 11.52 14.78
N GLU A 87 -20.60 12.77 15.20
CA GLU A 87 -21.47 13.75 14.56
C GLU A 87 -20.99 14.08 13.13
N GLN A 88 -19.70 14.31 12.95
CA GLN A 88 -19.14 14.55 11.61
C GLN A 88 -19.38 13.33 10.70
N ALA A 89 -19.07 12.12 11.16
CA ALA A 89 -19.29 10.90 10.38
C ALA A 89 -20.76 10.67 10.03
N ARG A 90 -21.67 11.02 10.95
CA ARG A 90 -23.12 10.98 10.72
C ARG A 90 -23.51 11.96 9.60
N GLN A 91 -23.07 13.21 9.69
CA GLN A 91 -23.35 14.25 8.68
C GLN A 91 -22.81 13.85 7.30
N GLU A 92 -21.55 13.38 7.22
CA GLU A 92 -20.95 12.91 5.98
C GLU A 92 -21.72 11.74 5.37
N ARG A 93 -22.20 10.81 6.20
CA ARG A 93 -23.01 9.67 5.76
C ARG A 93 -24.36 10.13 5.23
N ASP A 94 -25.08 10.94 6.00
CA ASP A 94 -26.45 11.35 5.72
C ASP A 94 -26.52 12.28 4.49
N THR A 95 -25.47 13.07 4.25
CA THR A 95 -25.36 13.94 3.07
C THR A 95 -24.65 13.27 1.88
N GLY A 96 -24.11 12.06 2.05
CA GLY A 96 -23.36 11.36 1.01
C GLY A 96 -21.99 11.96 0.70
N VAL A 97 -21.50 12.85 1.54
CA VAL A 97 -20.18 13.47 1.38
C VAL A 97 -19.08 12.41 1.53
N ARG A 98 -18.10 12.50 0.66
CA ARG A 98 -16.88 11.69 0.68
C ARG A 98 -15.73 12.58 1.10
N PRO A 99 -15.18 12.41 2.31
CA PRO A 99 -14.07 13.23 2.76
C PRO A 99 -12.87 13.07 1.82
N PRO A 100 -12.21 14.17 1.40
CA PRO A 100 -11.03 14.08 0.54
C PRO A 100 -9.95 13.22 1.18
N LEU A 101 -9.30 12.37 0.38
CA LEU A 101 -8.15 11.57 0.81
C LEU A 101 -6.90 12.44 0.86
N LYS A 102 -6.03 12.21 1.84
CA LYS A 102 -4.70 12.82 1.92
C LYS A 102 -3.80 12.36 0.77
N ALA A 103 -3.94 11.10 0.36
CA ALA A 103 -3.22 10.49 -0.76
C ALA A 103 -4.04 9.33 -1.34
N THR A 104 -3.76 8.98 -2.59
CA THR A 104 -4.26 7.77 -3.25
C THR A 104 -3.16 6.72 -3.31
N VAL A 105 -3.54 5.44 -3.49
CA VAL A 105 -2.58 4.35 -3.69
C VAL A 105 -1.85 4.55 -5.01
N PRO A 106 -0.52 4.69 -5.00
CA PRO A 106 0.24 4.73 -6.24
C PRO A 106 0.06 3.42 -7.01
N ASN A 107 -0.26 3.53 -8.30
CA ASN A 107 -0.37 2.37 -9.19
C ASN A 107 -1.29 1.24 -8.66
N ILE A 108 -2.52 1.59 -8.28
CA ILE A 108 -3.53 0.61 -7.83
C ILE A 108 -3.74 -0.52 -8.86
N ALA A 109 -3.48 -0.24 -10.14
CA ALA A 109 -3.59 -1.21 -11.22
C ALA A 109 -2.66 -2.43 -11.05
N ALA A 110 -1.55 -2.28 -10.32
CA ALA A 110 -0.60 -3.36 -10.10
C ALA A 110 -1.07 -4.41 -9.09
N TYR A 111 -2.19 -4.22 -8.42
CA TYR A 111 -2.71 -5.13 -7.40
C TYR A 111 -3.91 -5.91 -7.94
N ASP A 112 -3.98 -7.20 -7.59
CA ASP A 112 -5.08 -8.08 -7.92
C ASP A 112 -6.03 -8.25 -6.73
N THR A 113 -5.48 -8.17 -5.51
CA THR A 113 -6.22 -8.33 -4.26
C THR A 113 -5.98 -7.13 -3.34
N VAL A 114 -7.06 -6.59 -2.80
CA VAL A 114 -7.05 -5.51 -1.81
C VAL A 114 -7.72 -6.00 -0.53
N PHE A 115 -6.95 -6.16 0.54
CA PHE A 115 -7.51 -6.29 1.88
C PHE A 115 -7.89 -4.90 2.35
N LEU A 116 -9.17 -4.65 2.50
CA LEU A 116 -9.70 -3.36 2.92
C LEU A 116 -10.12 -3.44 4.39
N CYS A 117 -9.28 -2.88 5.26
CA CYS A 117 -9.40 -2.98 6.70
C CYS A 117 -9.96 -1.69 7.28
N PHE A 118 -11.06 -1.75 8.04
CA PHE A 118 -11.67 -0.55 8.62
C PHE A 118 -12.55 -0.88 9.83
N PRO A 119 -12.76 0.10 10.74
CA PRO A 119 -13.71 -0.04 11.83
C PRO A 119 -15.14 0.22 11.33
N ILE A 120 -16.12 -0.38 12.01
CA ILE A 120 -17.53 0.01 11.85
C ILE A 120 -17.77 1.37 12.53
N TRP A 121 -18.45 2.28 11.83
CA TRP A 121 -18.90 3.56 12.35
C TRP A 121 -20.41 3.73 12.11
N GLY A 122 -21.20 3.70 13.20
CA GLY A 122 -22.65 3.80 13.10
C GLY A 122 -23.26 2.68 12.24
N GLU A 123 -22.84 1.44 12.49
CA GLU A 123 -23.31 0.21 11.80
C GLU A 123 -23.03 0.16 10.30
N THR A 124 -22.06 0.95 9.81
CA THR A 124 -21.71 1.01 8.38
C THR A 124 -20.21 1.22 8.17
N ALA A 125 -19.76 1.10 6.92
CA ALA A 125 -18.43 1.51 6.52
C ALA A 125 -18.25 3.03 6.66
N PRO A 126 -17.15 3.51 7.27
CA PRO A 126 -16.89 4.94 7.44
C PRO A 126 -16.92 5.70 6.10
N PRO A 127 -17.33 6.98 6.08
CA PRO A 127 -17.38 7.78 4.86
C PRO A 127 -16.05 7.83 4.09
N ILE A 128 -14.91 7.81 4.80
CA ILE A 128 -13.57 7.77 4.20
C ILE A 128 -13.33 6.50 3.36
N ILE A 129 -13.97 5.38 3.70
CA ILE A 129 -13.90 4.15 2.90
C ILE A 129 -14.66 4.31 1.59
N ARG A 130 -15.80 5.00 1.60
CA ARG A 130 -16.52 5.35 0.37
C ARG A 130 -15.69 6.26 -0.54
N ALA A 131 -14.93 7.19 0.07
CA ALA A 131 -13.98 8.03 -0.66
C ALA A 131 -12.85 7.20 -1.30
N PHE A 132 -12.28 6.25 -0.55
CA PHE A 132 -11.25 5.34 -1.05
C PHE A 132 -11.75 4.53 -2.25
N LEU A 133 -12.93 3.93 -2.15
CA LEU A 133 -13.52 3.13 -3.23
C LEU A 133 -13.79 3.97 -4.49
N ALA A 134 -14.19 5.23 -4.31
CA ALA A 134 -14.45 6.13 -5.44
C ALA A 134 -13.18 6.68 -6.10
N ALA A 135 -12.07 6.76 -5.36
CA ALA A 135 -10.80 7.31 -5.83
C ALA A 135 -9.93 6.30 -6.60
N HIS A 136 -10.29 5.01 -6.56
CA HIS A 136 -9.47 3.94 -7.16
C HIS A 136 -10.31 3.07 -8.09
N ASP A 137 -9.74 2.74 -9.26
CA ASP A 137 -10.34 1.72 -10.12
C ASP A 137 -10.06 0.33 -9.52
N LEU A 138 -11.09 -0.24 -8.92
CA LEU A 138 -11.07 -1.57 -8.32
C LEU A 138 -11.74 -2.63 -9.22
N SER A 139 -12.05 -2.28 -10.46
CA SER A 139 -12.63 -3.22 -11.43
C SER A 139 -11.73 -4.45 -11.59
N SER A 140 -12.33 -5.63 -11.66
CA SER A 140 -11.66 -6.93 -11.77
C SER A 140 -10.75 -7.31 -10.58
N LYS A 141 -10.65 -6.48 -9.55
CA LYS A 141 -9.89 -6.80 -8.34
C LYS A 141 -10.73 -7.56 -7.32
N THR A 142 -10.06 -8.32 -6.47
CA THR A 142 -10.70 -8.95 -5.31
C THR A 142 -10.57 -8.02 -4.11
N ILE A 143 -11.68 -7.57 -3.56
CA ILE A 143 -11.72 -6.88 -2.27
C ILE A 143 -11.99 -7.92 -1.18
N ARG A 144 -11.11 -8.00 -0.18
CA ARG A 144 -11.28 -8.80 1.03
C ARG A 144 -11.50 -7.87 2.22
N PRO A 145 -12.76 -7.68 2.66
CA PRO A 145 -13.05 -6.79 3.79
C PRO A 145 -12.53 -7.39 5.11
N VAL A 146 -11.91 -6.55 5.92
CA VAL A 146 -11.46 -6.87 7.28
C VAL A 146 -12.02 -5.80 8.20
N ILE A 147 -13.01 -6.16 9.00
CA ILE A 147 -13.84 -5.19 9.69
C ILE A 147 -13.70 -5.36 11.20
N THR A 148 -13.31 -4.30 11.89
CA THR A 148 -13.29 -4.24 13.34
C THR A 148 -14.55 -3.57 13.86
N HIS A 149 -15.07 -4.04 15.00
CA HIS A 149 -16.29 -3.50 15.60
C HIS A 149 -16.28 -3.61 17.12
N GLY A 150 -17.09 -2.83 17.79
CA GLY A 150 -17.29 -2.86 19.23
C GLY A 150 -18.53 -3.69 19.63
N GLY A 151 -18.71 -4.88 19.04
CA GLY A 151 -19.85 -5.77 19.35
C GLY A 151 -21.01 -5.74 18.36
N TYR A 152 -21.04 -4.79 17.40
CA TYR A 152 -22.19 -4.61 16.47
C TYR A 152 -22.06 -5.38 15.14
N GLY A 153 -20.99 -6.15 14.94
CA GLY A 153 -20.79 -6.93 13.73
C GLY A 153 -20.46 -6.07 12.49
N LEU A 154 -20.91 -6.54 11.33
CA LEU A 154 -20.58 -5.94 10.01
C LEU A 154 -21.48 -4.77 9.61
N GLY A 155 -22.64 -4.65 10.23
CA GLY A 155 -23.69 -3.73 9.77
C GLY A 155 -23.98 -3.89 8.27
N ASP A 156 -24.23 -2.79 7.58
CA ASP A 156 -24.49 -2.75 6.14
C ASP A 156 -23.21 -2.61 5.29
N SER A 157 -22.03 -2.70 5.90
CA SER A 157 -20.75 -2.42 5.24
C SER A 157 -20.55 -3.16 3.91
N LEU A 158 -20.97 -4.42 3.82
CA LEU A 158 -20.82 -5.19 2.57
C LEU A 158 -21.69 -4.64 1.43
N ALA A 159 -22.89 -4.17 1.74
CA ALA A 159 -23.76 -3.50 0.76
C ALA A 159 -23.13 -2.19 0.27
N ILE A 160 -22.55 -1.42 1.19
CA ILE A 160 -21.81 -0.19 0.86
C ILE A 160 -20.61 -0.49 -0.05
N LEU A 161 -19.78 -1.48 0.30
CA LEU A 161 -18.64 -1.87 -0.54
C LEU A 161 -19.08 -2.28 -1.95
N LYS A 162 -20.13 -3.10 -2.05
CA LYS A 162 -20.66 -3.55 -3.34
C LYS A 162 -21.24 -2.38 -4.16
N GLY A 163 -21.95 -1.46 -3.50
CA GLY A 163 -22.53 -0.29 -4.17
C GLY A 163 -21.46 0.68 -4.72
N HIS A 164 -20.33 0.83 -4.02
CA HIS A 164 -19.26 1.75 -4.42
C HIS A 164 -18.17 1.11 -5.30
N ALA A 165 -18.09 -0.23 -5.33
CA ALA A 165 -17.17 -0.97 -6.20
C ALA A 165 -17.90 -2.14 -6.89
N PRO A 166 -18.92 -1.88 -7.73
CA PRO A 166 -19.81 -2.92 -8.28
C PRO A 166 -19.07 -3.92 -9.18
N ASN A 167 -17.98 -3.50 -9.82
CA ASN A 167 -17.17 -4.30 -10.74
C ASN A 167 -16.02 -5.04 -10.04
N ALA A 168 -15.85 -4.87 -8.74
CA ALA A 168 -14.92 -5.64 -7.94
C ALA A 168 -15.55 -6.96 -7.48
N ARG A 169 -14.72 -7.99 -7.32
CA ARG A 169 -15.14 -9.23 -6.68
C ARG A 169 -15.02 -9.07 -5.16
N LEU A 170 -16.15 -9.05 -4.47
CA LEU A 170 -16.18 -8.99 -3.02
C LEU A 170 -16.05 -10.42 -2.45
N ALA A 171 -14.95 -10.69 -1.75
CA ALA A 171 -14.72 -11.93 -1.03
C ALA A 171 -15.47 -11.92 0.33
N PRO A 172 -15.65 -13.09 0.97
CA PRO A 172 -16.16 -13.15 2.32
C PRO A 172 -15.39 -12.25 3.28
N ALA A 173 -16.10 -11.49 4.11
CA ALA A 173 -15.50 -10.58 5.07
C ALA A 173 -14.97 -11.36 6.29
N PHE A 174 -13.84 -10.90 6.80
CA PHE A 174 -13.40 -11.20 8.15
C PHE A 174 -13.87 -10.08 9.08
N SER A 175 -14.52 -10.43 10.19
CA SER A 175 -14.91 -9.46 11.19
C SER A 175 -14.39 -9.85 12.57
N MET A 176 -14.08 -8.85 13.38
CA MET A 176 -13.53 -9.03 14.68
C MET A 176 -13.96 -7.94 15.63
N GLU A 177 -14.32 -8.35 16.84
CA GLU A 177 -14.55 -7.43 17.94
C GLU A 177 -13.21 -6.82 18.40
N ALA A 178 -13.16 -5.50 18.50
CA ALA A 178 -12.01 -4.76 19.00
C ALA A 178 -11.71 -5.11 20.47
N ASP A 179 -10.47 -4.84 20.92
CA ASP A 179 -9.97 -5.00 22.29
C ASP A 179 -9.65 -6.44 22.76
N GLN A 180 -9.49 -7.39 21.85
CA GLN A 180 -9.11 -8.76 22.19
C GLN A 180 -7.78 -9.18 21.53
N GLU A 181 -6.67 -8.49 21.83
CA GLU A 181 -5.39 -8.63 21.12
C GLU A 181 -4.90 -10.07 20.90
N ARG A 182 -4.89 -10.92 21.92
CA ARG A 182 -4.39 -12.31 21.80
C ARG A 182 -5.28 -13.18 20.93
N ARG A 183 -6.60 -13.07 21.09
CA ARG A 183 -7.57 -13.75 20.24
C ARG A 183 -7.48 -13.25 18.80
N THR A 184 -7.26 -11.95 18.62
CA THR A 184 -7.08 -11.29 17.35
C THR A 184 -6.03 -11.98 16.49
N MET A 185 -4.85 -12.16 17.04
CA MET A 185 -3.70 -12.71 16.31
C MET A 185 -3.93 -14.16 15.89
N THR A 186 -4.56 -14.95 16.72
CA THR A 186 -4.91 -16.34 16.42
C THR A 186 -5.99 -16.41 15.34
N GLN A 187 -7.07 -15.66 15.49
CA GLN A 187 -8.17 -15.64 14.52
C GLN A 187 -7.73 -15.17 13.13
N VAL A 188 -6.87 -14.15 13.04
CA VAL A 188 -6.31 -13.68 11.76
C VAL A 188 -5.46 -14.77 11.11
N ARG A 189 -4.61 -15.46 11.88
CA ARG A 189 -3.77 -16.54 11.36
C ARG A 189 -4.60 -17.71 10.85
N ASP A 190 -5.60 -18.14 11.60
CA ASP A 190 -6.49 -19.25 11.25
C ASP A 190 -7.28 -18.93 9.96
N TRP A 191 -7.78 -17.71 9.85
CA TRP A 191 -8.45 -17.23 8.66
C TRP A 191 -7.54 -17.20 7.43
N LEU A 192 -6.30 -16.70 7.57
CA LEU A 192 -5.32 -16.72 6.48
C LEU A 192 -4.99 -18.15 6.05
N GLY A 193 -4.86 -19.06 6.99
CA GLY A 193 -4.67 -20.49 6.69
C GLY A 193 -5.85 -21.11 5.94
N ALA A 194 -7.06 -20.66 6.18
CA ALA A 194 -8.25 -21.09 5.43
C ALA A 194 -8.26 -20.56 3.99
N ILE A 195 -7.86 -19.28 3.79
CA ILE A 195 -7.79 -18.67 2.45
C ILE A 195 -6.73 -19.37 1.57
N ALA A 196 -5.57 -19.70 2.16
CA ALA A 196 -4.47 -20.32 1.42
C ALA A 196 -4.80 -21.73 0.90
N ARG A 197 -5.88 -22.35 1.41
CA ARG A 197 -6.37 -23.69 1.01
C ARG A 197 -7.49 -23.65 -0.04
N THR A 198 -7.96 -22.45 -0.42
CA THR A 198 -8.98 -22.23 -1.45
C THR A 198 -8.36 -21.77 -2.76
#